data_770b0731f675f42d78fcfaf1934560fb
#
_entry.id   770b0731f675f42d78fcfaf1934560fb
#
_cell.length_a   1.000
_cell.length_b   1.000
_cell.length_c   1.000
_cell.angle_alpha   90.00
_cell.angle_beta   90.00
_cell.angle_gamma   90.00
#
_symmetry.space_group_name_H-M   'P 1'
#
loop_
_entity.id
_entity.type
_entity.pdbx_description
1 polymer ?
#
loop_
_entity_poly.entity_id
_entity_poly.type
_entity_poly.pdbx_seq_one_letter_code
_entity_poly.pdbx_strand_id
1 'polypeptide(L)'
;RACGSKLILNHEPFESGDSLEDYLTEYDKGTIVLNIKEAGIEKEVIRITQLAGIKNFFLLDVEYPYILVNSHKSVPLDVAVRFSEQESIENAILQVGKLNWVWIDCVTSNPVKARDIKTLSKFKKCLVCPSRWGRPKDIPDYREFFKRNMKLNAVMTEMKYADAWNA
;
A
#
# COMPACT_ATOMS: atom_id res chain seq x y z
N ARG A 1 7.28 -12.23 -5.76
CA ARG A 1 8.29 -12.54 -6.80
C ARG A 1 7.88 -13.75 -7.62
N ALA A 2 8.50 -13.91 -8.79
CA ALA A 2 8.37 -15.12 -9.58
C ALA A 2 9.40 -16.18 -9.16
N CYS A 3 8.98 -17.44 -9.18
CA CYS A 3 9.85 -18.61 -9.04
C CYS A 3 9.39 -19.65 -10.08
N GLY A 4 10.11 -19.76 -11.18
CA GLY A 4 9.66 -20.50 -12.35
C GLY A 4 8.32 -19.96 -12.88
N SER A 5 7.28 -20.82 -12.93
CA SER A 5 5.93 -20.42 -13.37
C SER A 5 5.00 -19.97 -12.21
N LYS A 6 5.50 -19.93 -10.97
CA LYS A 6 4.69 -19.60 -9.79
C LYS A 6 5.07 -18.25 -9.23
N LEU A 7 4.11 -17.60 -8.55
CA LEU A 7 4.37 -16.42 -7.70
C LEU A 7 4.56 -16.85 -6.25
N ILE A 8 5.59 -16.31 -5.62
CA ILE A 8 5.96 -16.62 -4.24
C ILE A 8 6.00 -15.37 -3.37
N LEU A 9 5.81 -15.56 -2.07
CA LEU A 9 5.99 -14.56 -1.03
C LEU A 9 7.43 -14.64 -0.52
N ASN A 10 8.28 -13.75 -1.02
CA ASN A 10 9.63 -13.55 -0.49
C ASN A 10 10.11 -12.13 -0.78
N HIS A 11 10.87 -11.57 0.15
CA HIS A 11 11.48 -10.26 -0.01
C HIS A 11 12.77 -10.35 -0.83
N GLU A 12 13.57 -11.38 -0.61
CA GLU A 12 14.89 -11.55 -1.23
C GLU A 12 14.79 -12.26 -2.59
N PRO A 13 15.63 -11.88 -3.57
CA PRO A 13 15.72 -12.59 -4.85
C PRO A 13 16.43 -13.95 -4.67
N PHE A 14 16.15 -14.88 -5.60
CA PHE A 14 16.79 -16.21 -5.69
C PHE A 14 16.52 -17.17 -4.53
N GLU A 15 15.61 -16.82 -3.63
CA GLU A 15 15.19 -17.67 -2.52
C GLU A 15 13.82 -18.28 -2.78
N SER A 16 13.52 -19.40 -2.11
CA SER A 16 12.19 -19.99 -2.08
C SER A 16 11.27 -19.19 -1.15
N GLY A 17 9.97 -19.33 -1.34
CA GLY A 17 8.96 -18.69 -0.50
C GLY A 17 7.63 -19.44 -0.61
N ASP A 18 6.70 -19.07 0.26
CA ASP A 18 5.36 -19.62 0.22
C ASP A 18 4.63 -19.22 -1.07
N SER A 19 3.73 -20.07 -1.55
CA SER A 19 2.91 -19.78 -2.72
C SER A 19 1.98 -18.60 -2.45
N LEU A 20 1.94 -17.62 -3.37
CA LEU A 20 0.97 -16.52 -3.30
C LEU A 20 -0.46 -17.07 -3.41
N GLU A 21 -0.70 -18.06 -4.28
CA GLU A 21 -2.03 -18.65 -4.45
C GLU A 21 -2.52 -19.29 -3.16
N ASP A 22 -1.68 -20.10 -2.50
CA ASP A 22 -2.03 -20.77 -1.25
C ASP A 22 -2.31 -19.73 -0.14
N TYR A 23 -1.48 -18.68 -0.02
CA TYR A 23 -1.71 -17.61 0.92
C TYR A 23 -3.07 -16.92 0.70
N LEU A 24 -3.43 -16.66 -0.56
CA LEU A 24 -4.68 -15.97 -0.90
C LEU A 24 -5.92 -16.82 -0.59
N THR A 25 -5.82 -18.16 -0.57
CA THR A 25 -6.95 -19.03 -0.20
C THR A 25 -7.29 -18.93 1.28
N GLU A 26 -6.30 -18.64 2.13
CA GLU A 26 -6.46 -18.50 3.58
C GLU A 26 -6.83 -17.07 4.01
N TYR A 27 -6.80 -16.12 3.07
CA TYR A 27 -7.04 -14.72 3.40
C TYR A 27 -8.53 -14.39 3.47
N ASP A 28 -9.00 -13.97 4.62
CA ASP A 28 -10.43 -13.83 4.91
C ASP A 28 -10.93 -12.38 5.14
N LYS A 29 -10.04 -11.42 5.42
CA LYS A 29 -10.47 -10.06 5.79
C LYS A 29 -9.41 -8.97 5.62
N GLY A 30 -9.89 -7.72 5.50
CA GLY A 30 -9.05 -6.52 5.46
C GLY A 30 -8.69 -6.09 4.04
N THR A 31 -7.62 -5.32 3.92
CA THR A 31 -7.05 -4.88 2.64
C THR A 31 -5.66 -5.48 2.49
N ILE A 32 -5.44 -6.25 1.42
CA ILE A 32 -4.11 -6.79 1.13
C ILE A 32 -3.25 -5.74 0.45
N VAL A 33 -2.01 -5.61 0.93
CA VAL A 33 -0.94 -4.88 0.24
C VAL A 33 -0.01 -5.90 -0.42
N LEU A 34 -0.02 -5.90 -1.75
CA LEU A 34 0.82 -6.78 -2.55
C LEU A 34 2.06 -6.00 -3.00
N ASN A 35 3.14 -6.13 -2.23
CA ASN A 35 4.38 -5.43 -2.49
C ASN A 35 5.15 -6.11 -3.63
N ILE A 36 5.24 -5.45 -4.78
CA ILE A 36 5.92 -5.94 -5.97
C ILE A 36 7.43 -5.80 -5.80
N LYS A 37 8.16 -6.90 -5.95
CA LYS A 37 9.62 -6.95 -5.82
C LYS A 37 10.32 -7.31 -7.14
N GLU A 38 9.54 -7.38 -8.22
CA GLU A 38 10.03 -7.78 -9.53
C GLU A 38 9.09 -7.25 -10.62
N ALA A 39 9.64 -6.57 -11.61
CA ALA A 39 8.87 -6.03 -12.73
C ALA A 39 8.31 -7.14 -13.62
N GLY A 40 7.12 -6.91 -14.19
CA GLY A 40 6.49 -7.79 -15.18
C GLY A 40 5.52 -8.81 -14.61
N ILE A 41 5.44 -8.94 -13.29
CA ILE A 41 4.51 -9.89 -12.63
C ILE A 41 3.16 -9.24 -12.25
N GLU A 42 3.00 -7.94 -12.39
CA GLU A 42 1.88 -7.18 -11.84
C GLU A 42 0.53 -7.69 -12.34
N LYS A 43 0.42 -7.98 -13.65
CA LYS A 43 -0.83 -8.49 -14.23
C LYS A 43 -1.20 -9.86 -13.68
N GLU A 44 -0.21 -10.71 -13.49
CA GLU A 44 -0.42 -12.06 -12.96
C GLU A 44 -0.79 -12.01 -11.46
N VAL A 45 -0.13 -11.14 -10.67
CA VAL A 45 -0.51 -10.89 -9.28
C VAL A 45 -1.97 -10.45 -9.18
N ILE A 46 -2.40 -9.48 -10.02
CA ILE A 46 -3.79 -9.01 -10.06
C ILE A 46 -4.74 -10.15 -10.43
N ARG A 47 -4.40 -10.92 -11.48
CA ARG A 47 -5.24 -12.02 -11.96
C ARG A 47 -5.49 -13.07 -10.86
N ILE A 48 -4.43 -13.52 -10.20
CA ILE A 48 -4.55 -14.55 -9.15
C ILE A 48 -5.34 -14.02 -7.95
N THR A 49 -5.07 -12.79 -7.55
CA THR A 49 -5.79 -12.15 -6.43
C THR A 49 -7.28 -12.02 -6.71
N GLN A 50 -7.65 -11.65 -7.94
CA GLN A 50 -9.05 -11.58 -8.36
C GLN A 50 -9.71 -12.96 -8.46
N LEU A 51 -9.01 -13.98 -8.93
CA LEU A 51 -9.49 -15.37 -8.98
C LEU A 51 -9.74 -15.94 -7.58
N ALA A 52 -8.94 -15.55 -6.58
CA ALA A 52 -9.18 -15.87 -5.17
C ALA A 52 -10.39 -15.12 -4.57
N GLY A 53 -11.09 -14.28 -5.36
CA GLY A 53 -12.26 -13.54 -4.90
C GLY A 53 -11.96 -12.30 -4.07
N ILE A 54 -10.69 -11.91 -3.95
CA ILE A 54 -10.27 -10.78 -3.13
C ILE A 54 -10.49 -9.47 -3.91
N LYS A 55 -11.30 -8.58 -3.33
CA LYS A 55 -11.67 -7.30 -3.93
C LYS A 55 -10.91 -6.10 -3.36
N ASN A 56 -10.47 -6.22 -2.10
CA ASN A 56 -9.81 -5.14 -1.39
C ASN A 56 -8.30 -5.39 -1.36
N PHE A 57 -7.61 -4.94 -2.39
CA PHE A 57 -6.16 -4.99 -2.47
C PHE A 57 -5.60 -3.82 -3.26
N PHE A 58 -4.30 -3.60 -3.13
CA PHE A 58 -3.54 -2.72 -4.02
C PHE A 58 -2.10 -3.19 -4.12
N LEU A 59 -1.45 -2.81 -5.22
CA LEU A 59 -0.04 -3.07 -5.44
C LEU A 59 0.81 -1.93 -4.87
N LEU A 60 1.93 -2.28 -4.27
CA LEU A 60 2.93 -1.35 -3.77
C LEU A 60 4.27 -1.60 -4.47
N ASP A 61 5.10 -0.58 -4.62
CA ASP A 61 6.43 -0.62 -5.25
C ASP A 61 6.40 -1.10 -6.71
N VAL A 62 5.35 -0.71 -7.44
CA VAL A 62 5.24 -0.96 -8.88
C VAL A 62 6.15 -0.01 -9.64
N GLU A 63 6.90 -0.53 -10.60
CA GLU A 63 7.79 0.28 -11.42
C GLU A 63 7.04 1.27 -12.32
N TYR A 64 7.65 2.45 -12.48
CA TYR A 64 7.06 3.55 -13.25
C TYR A 64 6.69 3.19 -14.69
N PRO A 65 7.46 2.40 -15.46
CA PRO A 65 7.07 1.99 -16.82
C PRO A 65 5.71 1.26 -16.85
N TYR A 66 5.43 0.39 -15.89
CA TYR A 66 4.13 -0.28 -15.80
C TYR A 66 2.99 0.74 -15.55
N ILE A 67 3.20 1.66 -14.62
CA ILE A 67 2.23 2.72 -14.31
C ILE A 67 1.97 3.56 -15.56
N LEU A 68 3.02 4.01 -16.25
CA LEU A 68 2.92 4.85 -17.43
C LEU A 68 2.07 4.19 -18.53
N VAL A 69 2.37 2.93 -18.85
CA VAL A 69 1.67 2.19 -19.93
C VAL A 69 0.21 1.89 -19.58
N ASN A 70 -0.09 1.64 -18.30
CA ASN A 70 -1.42 1.19 -17.88
C ASN A 70 -2.33 2.29 -17.33
N SER A 71 -1.80 3.47 -16.96
CA SER A 71 -2.57 4.58 -16.38
C SER A 71 -3.34 5.43 -17.40
N HIS A 72 -3.21 5.16 -18.70
CA HIS A 72 -3.96 5.85 -19.77
C HIS A 72 -5.40 5.33 -19.94
N LYS A 73 -5.79 4.34 -19.13
CA LYS A 73 -7.15 3.80 -19.14
C LYS A 73 -8.07 4.73 -18.35
N SER A 74 -9.35 4.69 -18.66
CA SER A 74 -10.39 5.51 -18.02
C SER A 74 -10.60 5.24 -16.52
N VAL A 75 -9.98 4.19 -15.99
CA VAL A 75 -10.08 3.79 -14.58
C VAL A 75 -8.69 3.83 -13.95
N PRO A 76 -8.51 4.53 -12.81
CA PRO A 76 -7.25 4.55 -12.11
C PRO A 76 -6.83 3.14 -11.64
N LEU A 77 -5.52 2.90 -11.58
CA LEU A 77 -4.95 1.63 -11.15
C LEU A 77 -5.05 1.47 -9.61
N ASP A 78 -5.34 0.26 -9.14
CA ASP A 78 -5.20 -0.09 -7.72
C ASP A 78 -3.72 -0.31 -7.35
N VAL A 79 -2.97 0.77 -7.46
CA VAL A 79 -1.54 0.89 -7.15
C VAL A 79 -1.37 2.07 -6.20
N ALA A 80 -0.42 1.98 -5.29
CA ALA A 80 -0.08 3.06 -4.37
C ALA A 80 1.13 3.85 -4.86
N VAL A 81 1.02 5.18 -4.84
CA VAL A 81 2.18 6.07 -4.82
C VAL A 81 2.68 6.22 -3.39
N ARG A 82 4.00 6.28 -3.19
CA ARG A 82 4.58 6.54 -1.87
C ARG A 82 4.59 8.03 -1.55
N PHE A 83 4.39 8.32 -0.28
CA PHE A 83 4.56 9.64 0.32
C PHE A 83 5.15 9.48 1.72
N SER A 84 6.24 10.16 2.00
CA SER A 84 6.93 10.12 3.29
C SER A 84 7.73 11.40 3.51
N GLU A 85 8.53 11.46 4.55
CA GLU A 85 9.48 12.57 4.76
C GLU A 85 10.57 12.63 3.66
N GLN A 86 10.78 11.53 2.94
CA GLN A 86 11.80 11.42 1.88
C GLN A 86 11.20 11.31 0.46
N GLU A 87 9.90 11.08 0.36
CA GLU A 87 9.17 10.92 -0.90
C GLU A 87 8.15 12.04 -1.02
N SER A 88 8.41 12.96 -1.94
CA SER A 88 7.72 14.26 -1.97
C SER A 88 6.24 14.18 -2.41
N ILE A 89 5.46 15.17 -1.97
CA ILE A 89 4.05 15.31 -2.36
C ILE A 89 3.87 15.54 -3.87
N GLU A 90 4.88 16.09 -4.55
CA GLU A 90 4.88 16.32 -6.00
C GLU A 90 4.73 15.01 -6.78
N ASN A 91 5.34 13.92 -6.30
CA ASN A 91 5.13 12.60 -6.89
C ASN A 91 3.67 12.16 -6.81
N ALA A 92 3.02 12.39 -5.66
CA ALA A 92 1.60 12.08 -5.50
C ALA A 92 0.73 12.98 -6.41
N ILE A 93 1.05 14.27 -6.53
CA ILE A 93 0.32 15.20 -7.42
C ILE A 93 0.30 14.69 -8.86
N LEU A 94 1.42 14.19 -9.37
CA LEU A 94 1.55 13.66 -10.74
C LEU A 94 0.73 12.38 -10.97
N GLN A 95 0.36 11.68 -9.91
CA GLN A 95 -0.40 10.43 -9.96
C GLN A 95 -1.90 10.60 -9.70
N VAL A 96 -2.37 11.80 -9.40
CA VAL A 96 -3.81 12.07 -9.21
C VAL A 96 -4.60 11.67 -10.45
N GLY A 97 -5.63 10.83 -10.25
CA GLY A 97 -6.47 10.31 -11.34
C GLY A 97 -5.87 9.13 -12.11
N LYS A 98 -4.61 8.77 -11.84
CA LYS A 98 -3.93 7.61 -12.43
C LYS A 98 -3.86 6.43 -11.47
N LEU A 99 -3.65 6.70 -10.19
CA LEU A 99 -3.55 5.72 -9.13
C LEU A 99 -4.63 5.95 -8.09
N ASN A 100 -5.13 4.87 -7.49
CA ASN A 100 -6.17 4.91 -6.47
C ASN A 100 -5.64 5.12 -5.06
N TRP A 101 -4.40 4.71 -4.78
CA TRP A 101 -3.88 4.64 -3.44
C TRP A 101 -2.67 5.55 -3.21
N VAL A 102 -2.52 6.01 -1.98
CA VAL A 102 -1.27 6.56 -1.46
C VAL A 102 -0.84 5.75 -0.23
N TRP A 103 0.42 5.34 -0.24
CA TRP A 103 1.11 4.73 0.89
C TRP A 103 1.82 5.82 1.66
N ILE A 104 1.33 6.11 2.87
CA ILE A 104 1.89 7.16 3.73
C ILE A 104 2.85 6.49 4.71
N ASP A 105 4.14 6.64 4.47
CA ASP A 105 5.16 6.18 5.39
C ASP A 105 5.54 7.27 6.39
N CYS A 106 5.96 6.86 7.58
CA CYS A 106 6.24 7.77 8.69
C CYS A 106 7.53 7.35 9.41
N VAL A 107 8.64 7.38 8.69
CA VAL A 107 9.93 6.84 9.15
C VAL A 107 10.37 7.48 10.47
N THR A 108 10.35 8.80 10.54
CA THR A 108 10.80 9.57 11.72
C THR A 108 9.69 10.35 12.40
N SER A 109 8.68 10.79 11.65
CA SER A 109 7.59 11.62 12.15
C SER A 109 6.35 11.50 11.26
N ASN A 110 5.28 12.23 11.56
CA ASN A 110 4.15 12.36 10.65
C ASN A 110 4.53 13.27 9.47
N PRO A 111 4.63 12.76 8.22
CA PRO A 111 5.04 13.55 7.07
C PRO A 111 3.95 14.51 6.59
N VAL A 112 2.69 14.28 6.96
CA VAL A 112 1.53 15.01 6.43
C VAL A 112 1.48 16.43 7.01
N LYS A 113 1.56 17.43 6.13
CA LYS A 113 1.36 18.83 6.47
C LYS A 113 -0.03 19.30 6.00
N ALA A 114 -0.53 20.39 6.55
CA ALA A 114 -1.84 20.94 6.19
C ALA A 114 -2.00 21.17 4.66
N ARG A 115 -0.94 21.61 4.00
CA ARG A 115 -0.89 21.80 2.54
C ARG A 115 -1.08 20.52 1.72
N ASP A 116 -0.73 19.37 2.27
CA ASP A 116 -0.72 18.09 1.57
C ASP A 116 -2.10 17.42 1.58
N ILE A 117 -2.94 17.75 2.56
CA ILE A 117 -4.25 17.14 2.83
C ILE A 117 -5.13 17.15 1.59
N LYS A 118 -5.20 18.28 0.87
CA LYS A 118 -6.03 18.43 -0.34
C LYS A 118 -5.62 17.44 -1.44
N THR A 119 -4.32 17.21 -1.61
CA THR A 119 -3.80 16.25 -2.60
C THR A 119 -4.05 14.82 -2.14
N LEU A 120 -3.65 14.49 -0.90
CA LEU A 120 -3.77 13.15 -0.35
C LEU A 120 -5.22 12.68 -0.24
N SER A 121 -6.18 13.61 -0.05
CA SER A 121 -7.61 13.29 -0.02
C SER A 121 -8.17 12.79 -1.35
N LYS A 122 -7.43 12.94 -2.45
CA LYS A 122 -7.82 12.38 -3.76
C LYS A 122 -7.52 10.90 -3.92
N PHE A 123 -6.84 10.30 -2.94
CA PHE A 123 -6.47 8.88 -2.92
C PHE A 123 -7.19 8.15 -1.79
N LYS A 124 -7.31 6.82 -1.92
CA LYS A 124 -7.43 5.94 -0.76
C LYS A 124 -6.08 5.95 -0.04
N LYS A 125 -6.10 6.03 1.27
CA LYS A 125 -4.90 6.23 2.11
C LYS A 125 -4.61 5.00 2.95
N CYS A 126 -3.41 4.45 2.81
CA CYS A 126 -2.86 3.45 3.71
C CYS A 126 -1.71 4.07 4.50
N LEU A 127 -1.86 4.16 5.81
CA LEU A 127 -0.82 4.64 6.72
C LEU A 127 0.04 3.47 7.18
N VAL A 128 1.34 3.64 7.17
CA VAL A 128 2.26 2.75 7.90
C VAL A 128 2.21 3.15 9.37
N CYS A 129 1.87 2.19 10.23
CA CYS A 129 1.83 2.42 11.66
C CYS A 129 3.23 2.83 12.19
N PRO A 130 3.34 3.87 13.03
CA PRO A 130 4.63 4.29 13.57
C PRO A 130 5.34 3.18 14.37
N SER A 131 4.62 2.16 14.84
CA SER A 131 5.23 0.99 15.48
C SER A 131 6.24 0.26 14.58
N ARG A 132 6.03 0.27 13.25
CA ARG A 132 6.95 -0.31 12.26
C ARG A 132 8.36 0.29 12.38
N TRP A 133 8.44 1.53 12.80
CA TRP A 133 9.67 2.31 12.99
C TRP A 133 10.07 2.46 14.47
N GLY A 134 9.62 1.53 15.33
CA GLY A 134 9.96 1.52 16.76
C GLY A 134 9.28 2.60 17.60
N ARG A 135 8.23 3.24 17.09
CA ARG A 135 7.53 4.36 17.75
C ARG A 135 6.05 4.04 18.08
N PRO A 136 5.76 2.92 18.78
CA PRO A 136 4.37 2.56 19.11
C PRO A 136 3.67 3.59 20.01
N LYS A 137 4.42 4.37 20.79
CA LYS A 137 3.88 5.43 21.66
C LYS A 137 3.23 6.57 20.88
N ASP A 138 3.57 6.74 19.60
CA ASP A 138 3.02 7.80 18.74
C ASP A 138 1.64 7.44 18.17
N ILE A 139 1.19 6.19 18.31
CA ILE A 139 -0.09 5.72 17.71
C ILE A 139 -1.27 6.63 18.09
N PRO A 140 -1.49 7.02 19.36
CA PRO A 140 -2.61 7.88 19.74
C PRO A 140 -2.61 9.23 19.02
N ASP A 141 -1.44 9.86 18.90
CA ASP A 141 -1.29 11.17 18.24
C ASP A 141 -1.59 11.08 16.74
N TYR A 142 -1.10 10.01 16.08
CA TYR A 142 -1.39 9.76 14.67
C TYR A 142 -2.87 9.50 14.45
N ARG A 143 -3.48 8.65 15.26
CA ARG A 143 -4.91 8.37 15.19
C ARG A 143 -5.73 9.66 15.30
N GLU A 144 -5.44 10.49 16.30
CA GLU A 144 -6.13 11.75 16.51
C GLU A 144 -5.93 12.72 15.35
N PHE A 145 -4.69 12.83 14.84
CA PHE A 145 -4.39 13.67 13.68
C PHE A 145 -5.21 13.26 12.46
N PHE A 146 -5.22 11.97 12.11
CA PHE A 146 -5.94 11.48 10.94
C PHE A 146 -7.45 11.53 11.11
N LYS A 147 -7.96 11.28 12.31
CA LYS A 147 -9.39 11.44 12.62
C LYS A 147 -9.89 12.87 12.38
N ARG A 148 -9.08 13.87 12.70
CA ARG A 148 -9.44 15.29 12.52
C ARG A 148 -9.24 15.80 11.10
N ASN A 149 -8.24 15.33 10.40
CA ASN A 149 -7.79 15.99 9.18
C ASN A 149 -8.12 15.23 7.90
N MET A 150 -8.09 13.90 7.91
CA MET A 150 -8.46 13.08 6.75
C MET A 150 -8.65 11.61 7.12
N LYS A 151 -9.72 11.02 6.63
CA LYS A 151 -10.03 9.62 6.87
C LYS A 151 -9.00 8.69 6.21
N LEU A 152 -8.43 7.76 7.00
CA LEU A 152 -7.66 6.63 6.48
C LEU A 152 -8.60 5.55 5.92
N ASN A 153 -8.13 4.82 4.93
CA ASN A 153 -8.83 3.67 4.34
C ASN A 153 -8.24 2.35 4.86
N ALA A 154 -6.95 2.36 5.21
CA ALA A 154 -6.25 1.23 5.80
C ALA A 154 -5.09 1.72 6.68
N VAL A 155 -4.67 0.88 7.60
CA VAL A 155 -3.43 1.05 8.37
C VAL A 155 -2.66 -0.27 8.30
N MET A 156 -1.42 -0.20 7.83
CA MET A 156 -0.50 -1.34 7.93
C MET A 156 0.10 -1.36 9.33
N THR A 157 -0.26 -2.37 10.11
CA THR A 157 0.15 -2.49 11.52
C THR A 157 0.37 -3.94 11.92
N GLU A 158 1.10 -4.15 12.99
CA GLU A 158 1.21 -5.46 13.63
C GLU A 158 -0.09 -5.79 14.40
N MET A 159 -0.45 -7.06 14.46
CA MET A 159 -1.68 -7.52 15.12
C MET A 159 -1.84 -7.01 16.56
N LYS A 160 -0.75 -6.96 17.32
CA LYS A 160 -0.75 -6.47 18.71
C LYS A 160 -1.17 -4.99 18.88
N TYR A 161 -1.16 -4.21 17.79
CA TYR A 161 -1.58 -2.81 17.78
C TYR A 161 -2.86 -2.55 17.00
N ALA A 162 -3.49 -3.60 16.44
CA ALA A 162 -4.69 -3.44 15.61
C ALA A 162 -5.84 -2.74 16.37
N ASP A 163 -6.08 -3.12 17.62
CA ASP A 163 -7.16 -2.55 18.44
C ASP A 163 -6.95 -1.06 18.72
N ALA A 164 -5.69 -0.60 18.79
CA ALA A 164 -5.39 0.81 19.00
C ALA A 164 -5.88 1.71 17.85
N TRP A 165 -6.16 1.16 16.67
CA TRP A 165 -6.69 1.89 15.52
C TRP A 165 -8.21 1.82 15.39
N ASN A 166 -8.88 0.88 16.08
CA ASN A 166 -10.33 0.66 16.03
C ASN A 166 -11.11 1.46 17.10
N ALA A 167 -10.40 2.11 18.04
CA ALA A 167 -10.99 2.83 19.16
C ALA A 167 -11.40 4.28 18.81
#